data_89f144a9b2ccea8f4a51de952e7419cd
#
_entry.id   89f144a9b2ccea8f4a51de952e7419cd
#
_cell.length_a   1.000
_cell.length_b   1.000
_cell.length_c   1.000
_cell.angle_alpha   90.00
_cell.angle_beta   90.00
_cell.angle_gamma   90.00
#
_symmetry.space_group_name_H-M   'P 1'
#
loop_
_entity.id
_entity.type
_entity.pdbx_description
1 polymer ?
#
loop_
_entity_poly.entity_id
_entity_poly.type
_entity_poly.pdbx_seq_one_letter_code
_entity_poly.pdbx_strand_id
1 'polypeptide(L)'
;MEKVAALYLAHLNPVTRAHETIIANLSKEYNVYIYPVIFLKNNIEINTRTFPFPYEIRKVMLEGLTTRLDNVNILPDYFFESPYVKYLPPFISPYSWTLRKQILRNVKEEEFFSYTGDFAERLALNLYNLHPKQSRRLEISASKVKELMYDEALTKNISRSNSKQTPTDGMSVWKDLVSDHVANIINHNWSIVEKFARMKDRTVKIMGMKFPAEGILHS
;
A
#
# COMPACT_ATOMS: atom_id res chain seq x y z
N MET A 1 -8.28 23.37 -20.61
CA MET A 1 -8.63 23.25 -19.17
C MET A 1 -7.50 22.56 -18.48
N GLU A 2 -6.94 23.16 -17.46
CA GLU A 2 -5.91 22.51 -16.62
C GLU A 2 -6.55 21.30 -15.92
N LYS A 3 -5.88 20.15 -15.96
CA LYS A 3 -6.39 18.96 -15.26
C LYS A 3 -6.19 19.13 -13.76
N VAL A 4 -7.17 18.71 -12.98
CA VAL A 4 -7.08 18.63 -11.50
C VAL A 4 -6.19 17.45 -11.10
N ALA A 5 -5.42 17.56 -10.03
CA ALA A 5 -4.62 16.46 -9.51
C ALA A 5 -5.45 15.53 -8.60
N ALA A 6 -5.32 14.24 -8.81
CA ALA A 6 -5.82 13.19 -7.90
C ALA A 6 -4.68 12.57 -7.13
N LEU A 7 -4.64 12.76 -5.81
CA LEU A 7 -3.62 12.20 -4.93
C LEU A 7 -4.12 10.86 -4.38
N TYR A 8 -3.58 9.76 -4.86
CA TYR A 8 -3.94 8.43 -4.40
C TYR A 8 -2.95 7.93 -3.34
N LEU A 9 -3.30 8.15 -2.07
CA LEU A 9 -2.51 7.75 -0.92
C LEU A 9 -3.04 6.40 -0.40
N ALA A 10 -2.24 5.35 -0.47
CA ALA A 10 -2.66 4.02 -0.04
C ALA A 10 -1.48 3.10 0.28
N HIS A 11 -1.72 2.03 1.03
CA HIS A 11 -0.65 1.07 1.33
C HIS A 11 -0.16 0.30 0.10
N LEU A 12 -1.06 -0.06 -0.82
CA LEU A 12 -0.73 -0.79 -2.07
C LEU A 12 0.15 -2.02 -1.81
N ASN A 13 -0.17 -2.80 -0.79
CA ASN A 13 0.68 -3.88 -0.30
C ASN A 13 -0.08 -5.19 -0.10
N PRO A 14 -0.13 -6.07 -1.16
CA PRO A 14 0.29 -5.79 -2.54
C PRO A 14 -0.69 -4.91 -3.32
N VAL A 15 -0.31 -4.55 -4.54
CA VAL A 15 -1.22 -3.94 -5.52
C VAL A 15 -2.24 -4.99 -5.97
N THR A 16 -3.52 -4.62 -6.06
CA THR A 16 -4.62 -5.52 -6.41
C THR A 16 -5.38 -5.00 -7.63
N ARG A 17 -6.22 -5.84 -8.26
CA ARG A 17 -7.11 -5.42 -9.36
C ARG A 17 -8.02 -4.24 -8.97
N ALA A 18 -8.40 -4.14 -7.69
CA ALA A 18 -9.15 -2.98 -7.20
C ALA A 18 -8.33 -1.67 -7.31
N HIS A 19 -7.06 -1.71 -6.91
CA HIS A 19 -6.17 -0.56 -7.04
C HIS A 19 -5.94 -0.18 -8.51
N GLU A 20 -5.74 -1.16 -9.36
CA GLU A 20 -5.60 -0.99 -10.81
C GLU A 20 -6.83 -0.30 -11.42
N THR A 21 -8.04 -0.78 -11.08
CA THR A 21 -9.30 -0.17 -11.51
C THR A 21 -9.44 1.28 -11.04
N ILE A 22 -9.07 1.58 -9.80
CA ILE A 22 -9.09 2.95 -9.26
C ILE A 22 -8.14 3.84 -10.05
N ILE A 23 -6.89 3.42 -10.23
CA ILE A 23 -5.86 4.19 -10.96
C ILE A 23 -6.32 4.45 -12.39
N ALA A 24 -6.80 3.41 -13.10
CA ALA A 24 -7.28 3.53 -14.47
C ALA A 24 -8.49 4.47 -14.58
N ASN A 25 -9.39 4.48 -13.61
CA ASN A 25 -10.54 5.39 -13.63
C ASN A 25 -10.13 6.84 -13.34
N LEU A 26 -9.26 7.06 -12.35
CA LEU A 26 -8.76 8.40 -12.04
C LEU A 26 -7.97 9.00 -13.22
N SER A 27 -7.16 8.21 -13.91
CA SER A 27 -6.34 8.67 -15.02
C SER A 27 -7.13 9.13 -16.25
N LYS A 28 -8.42 8.75 -16.38
CA LYS A 28 -9.28 9.24 -17.47
C LYS A 28 -9.55 10.74 -17.39
N GLU A 29 -9.63 11.28 -16.17
CA GLU A 29 -10.08 12.65 -15.93
C GLU A 29 -9.03 13.54 -15.27
N TYR A 30 -8.07 12.96 -14.50
CA TYR A 30 -7.15 13.66 -13.63
C TYR A 30 -5.69 13.35 -13.94
N ASN A 31 -4.77 14.21 -13.53
CA ASN A 31 -3.38 13.85 -13.36
C ASN A 31 -3.25 13.11 -12.02
N VAL A 32 -2.74 11.87 -12.04
CA VAL A 32 -2.74 10.99 -10.88
C VAL A 32 -1.36 10.94 -10.25
N TYR A 33 -1.30 11.19 -8.96
CA TYR A 33 -0.11 11.06 -8.13
C TYR A 33 -0.33 9.93 -7.13
N ILE A 34 0.39 8.83 -7.31
CA ILE A 34 0.29 7.63 -6.46
C ILE A 34 1.35 7.71 -5.38
N TYR A 35 0.92 7.63 -4.13
CA TYR A 35 1.76 7.67 -2.95
C TYR A 35 1.63 6.38 -2.13
N PRO A 36 2.48 5.36 -2.39
CA PRO A 36 2.53 4.17 -1.55
C PRO A 36 3.04 4.53 -0.16
N VAL A 37 2.29 4.18 0.89
CA VAL A 37 2.71 4.44 2.27
C VAL A 37 4.00 3.70 2.60
N ILE A 38 4.99 4.41 3.17
CA ILE A 38 6.28 3.88 3.61
C ILE A 38 6.46 4.16 5.10
N PHE A 39 6.93 3.17 5.85
CA PHE A 39 7.28 3.33 7.26
C PHE A 39 8.79 3.18 7.44
N LEU A 40 9.44 4.20 8.00
CA LEU A 40 10.88 4.23 8.20
C LEU A 40 11.23 4.21 9.69
N LYS A 41 12.32 3.53 10.05
CA LYS A 41 13.04 3.68 11.32
C LYS A 41 14.52 3.74 11.00
N ASN A 42 15.20 4.82 11.44
CA ASN A 42 16.60 5.06 11.11
C ASN A 42 16.90 4.98 9.61
N ASN A 43 16.04 5.57 8.78
CA ASN A 43 16.09 5.53 7.30
C ASN A 43 15.96 4.13 6.66
N ILE A 44 15.57 3.11 7.43
CA ILE A 44 15.34 1.74 6.94
C ILE A 44 13.83 1.49 6.90
N GLU A 45 13.33 0.97 5.78
CA GLU A 45 11.91 0.61 5.66
C GLU A 45 11.56 -0.55 6.58
N ILE A 46 10.48 -0.37 7.37
CA ILE A 46 9.95 -1.41 8.24
C ILE A 46 8.82 -2.14 7.53
N ASN A 47 9.02 -3.44 7.32
CA ASN A 47 8.00 -4.32 6.79
C ASN A 47 7.46 -5.24 7.89
N THR A 48 6.16 -5.53 7.85
CA THR A 48 5.45 -6.40 8.78
C THR A 48 4.60 -7.41 8.02
N ARG A 49 3.97 -8.35 8.73
CA ARG A 49 3.00 -9.27 8.12
C ARG A 49 1.84 -8.51 7.44
N THR A 50 1.44 -7.36 7.97
CA THR A 50 0.45 -6.48 7.33
C THR A 50 1.00 -5.75 6.10
N PHE A 51 2.30 -5.42 6.06
CA PHE A 51 2.98 -4.67 5.00
C PHE A 51 4.24 -5.42 4.52
N PRO A 52 4.10 -6.62 3.88
CA PRO A 52 5.25 -7.48 3.60
C PRO A 52 6.19 -6.95 2.51
N PHE A 53 5.66 -6.28 1.48
CA PHE A 53 6.45 -5.88 0.33
C PHE A 53 7.05 -4.49 0.52
N PRO A 54 8.40 -4.34 0.40
CA PRO A 54 9.08 -3.06 0.39
C PRO A 54 8.60 -2.15 -0.73
N TYR A 55 8.84 -0.83 -0.57
CA TYR A 55 8.45 0.19 -1.55
C TYR A 55 8.94 -0.14 -2.95
N GLU A 56 10.21 -0.54 -3.13
CA GLU A 56 10.77 -0.83 -4.45
C GLU A 56 10.01 -1.94 -5.19
N ILE A 57 9.60 -3.00 -4.49
CA ILE A 57 8.78 -4.07 -5.09
C ILE A 57 7.39 -3.55 -5.46
N ARG A 58 6.75 -2.76 -4.58
CA ARG A 58 5.44 -2.16 -4.86
C ARG A 58 5.51 -1.16 -6.02
N LYS A 59 6.60 -0.41 -6.12
CA LYS A 59 6.87 0.50 -7.23
C LYS A 59 6.91 -0.26 -8.56
N VAL A 60 7.67 -1.36 -8.64
CA VAL A 60 7.71 -2.21 -9.86
C VAL A 60 6.32 -2.77 -10.21
N MET A 61 5.53 -3.18 -9.20
CA MET A 61 4.13 -3.60 -9.42
C MET A 61 3.29 -2.49 -10.05
N LEU A 62 3.45 -1.24 -9.60
CA LEU A 62 2.72 -0.08 -10.11
C LEU A 62 3.22 0.36 -11.49
N GLU A 63 4.52 0.40 -11.71
CA GLU A 63 5.13 0.79 -12.99
C GLU A 63 4.60 -0.06 -14.14
N GLY A 64 4.52 -1.38 -13.97
CA GLY A 64 3.96 -2.26 -14.99
C GLY A 64 2.48 -2.01 -15.29
N LEU A 65 1.70 -1.54 -14.32
CA LEU A 65 0.29 -1.21 -14.51
C LEU A 65 0.09 0.16 -15.15
N THR A 66 1.03 1.08 -14.96
CA THR A 66 0.89 2.49 -15.39
C THR A 66 1.69 2.81 -16.66
N THR A 67 2.41 1.86 -17.22
CA THR A 67 3.28 2.05 -18.42
C THR A 67 2.59 2.74 -19.60
N ARG A 68 1.26 2.62 -19.72
CA ARG A 68 0.46 3.22 -20.80
C ARG A 68 -0.33 4.45 -20.37
N LEU A 69 -0.04 4.99 -19.19
CA LEU A 69 -0.76 6.10 -18.58
C LEU A 69 0.19 7.27 -18.36
N ASP A 70 0.29 8.17 -19.35
CA ASP A 70 1.25 9.29 -19.35
C ASP A 70 1.00 10.32 -18.25
N ASN A 71 -0.22 10.33 -17.68
CA ASN A 71 -0.65 11.25 -16.62
C ASN A 71 -0.64 10.63 -15.23
N VAL A 72 0.11 9.54 -15.02
CA VAL A 72 0.25 8.86 -13.72
C VAL A 72 1.70 8.93 -13.24
N ASN A 73 1.89 9.42 -12.02
CA ASN A 73 3.19 9.55 -11.35
C ASN A 73 3.22 8.71 -10.08
N ILE A 74 4.25 7.90 -9.89
CA ILE A 74 4.47 7.09 -8.68
C ILE A 74 5.55 7.76 -7.86
N LEU A 75 5.24 8.14 -6.60
CA LEU A 75 6.08 8.99 -5.78
C LEU A 75 6.35 8.37 -4.39
N PRO A 76 7.58 8.50 -3.86
CA PRO A 76 7.95 7.97 -2.55
C PRO A 76 7.66 8.93 -1.39
N ASP A 77 6.96 10.03 -1.62
CA ASP A 77 6.88 11.17 -0.68
C ASP A 77 5.86 10.99 0.46
N TYR A 78 5.21 9.82 0.56
CA TYR A 78 4.29 9.51 1.65
C TYR A 78 4.93 8.52 2.63
N PHE A 79 5.86 9.02 3.42
CA PHE A 79 6.54 8.20 4.41
C PHE A 79 6.39 8.73 5.83
N PHE A 80 6.31 7.79 6.77
CA PHE A 80 6.29 8.05 8.20
C PHE A 80 7.62 7.58 8.79
N GLU A 81 8.35 8.50 9.41
CA GLU A 81 9.60 8.19 10.11
C GLU A 81 9.33 8.02 11.61
N SER A 82 9.89 6.98 12.21
CA SER A 82 9.80 6.72 13.66
C SER A 82 10.33 7.91 14.48
N PRO A 83 9.71 8.22 15.64
CA PRO A 83 8.51 7.61 16.19
C PRO A 83 7.24 8.12 15.51
N TYR A 84 6.35 7.20 15.13
CA TYR A 84 5.15 7.55 14.35
C TYR A 84 4.15 8.39 15.13
N VAL A 85 4.19 8.35 16.47
CA VAL A 85 3.35 9.19 17.33
C VAL A 85 3.61 10.69 17.13
N LYS A 86 4.76 11.08 16.57
CA LYS A 86 5.08 12.49 16.29
C LYS A 86 4.14 13.13 15.25
N TYR A 87 3.45 12.31 14.43
CA TYR A 87 2.47 12.77 13.46
C TYR A 87 1.06 12.93 14.05
N LEU A 88 0.88 12.66 15.34
CA LEU A 88 -0.42 12.70 16.01
C LEU A 88 -0.45 13.79 17.10
N PRO A 89 -1.58 14.48 17.27
CA PRO A 89 -2.74 14.51 16.38
C PRO A 89 -2.43 15.27 15.06
N PRO A 90 -3.01 14.85 13.93
CA PRO A 90 -2.62 15.33 12.61
C PRO A 90 -2.64 16.84 12.42
N PHE A 91 -3.62 17.54 13.00
CA PHE A 91 -3.82 18.98 12.78
C PHE A 91 -2.91 19.89 13.61
N ILE A 92 -2.27 19.36 14.68
CA ILE A 92 -1.39 20.16 15.56
C ILE A 92 0.09 19.82 15.33
N SER A 93 0.38 18.61 14.87
CA SER A 93 1.76 18.16 14.72
C SER A 93 2.49 18.90 13.60
N PRO A 94 3.66 19.52 13.86
CA PRO A 94 4.48 20.12 12.82
C PRO A 94 5.00 19.07 11.81
N TYR A 95 5.17 17.83 12.24
CA TYR A 95 5.57 16.72 11.37
C TYR A 95 4.49 16.37 10.34
N SER A 96 3.22 16.49 10.72
CA SER A 96 2.10 16.32 9.80
C SER A 96 2.06 17.41 8.72
N TRP A 97 2.35 18.65 9.08
CA TRP A 97 2.46 19.73 8.12
C TRP A 97 3.66 19.57 7.19
N THR A 98 4.77 19.05 7.71
CA THR A 98 5.95 18.72 6.89
C THR A 98 5.61 17.61 5.90
N LEU A 99 4.92 16.53 6.34
CA LEU A 99 4.46 15.44 5.49
C LEU A 99 3.53 15.97 4.37
N ARG A 100 2.59 16.85 4.72
CA ARG A 100 1.73 17.50 3.73
C ARG A 100 2.53 18.27 2.67
N LYS A 101 3.53 19.04 3.09
CA LYS A 101 4.42 19.76 2.15
C LYS A 101 5.20 18.82 1.25
N GLN A 102 5.66 17.69 1.77
CA GLN A 102 6.35 16.66 0.98
C GLN A 102 5.44 16.08 -0.11
N ILE A 103 4.21 15.70 0.26
CA ILE A 103 3.21 15.18 -0.68
C ILE A 103 2.94 16.22 -1.79
N LEU A 104 2.69 17.47 -1.42
CA LEU A 104 2.31 18.52 -2.38
C LEU A 104 3.49 19.07 -3.20
N ARG A 105 4.75 18.81 -2.81
CA ARG A 105 5.93 19.34 -3.51
C ARG A 105 6.00 18.96 -4.98
N ASN A 106 5.50 17.78 -5.32
CA ASN A 106 5.56 17.23 -6.67
C ASN A 106 4.26 17.42 -7.46
N VAL A 107 3.23 17.98 -6.83
CA VAL A 107 1.93 18.30 -7.47
C VAL A 107 2.08 19.61 -8.21
N LYS A 108 1.81 19.61 -9.51
CA LYS A 108 2.00 20.76 -10.39
C LYS A 108 0.72 21.59 -10.54
N GLU A 109 -0.43 20.96 -10.29
CA GLU A 109 -1.75 21.52 -10.44
C GLU A 109 -2.10 22.41 -9.23
N GLU A 110 -2.79 23.50 -9.47
CA GLU A 110 -3.31 24.37 -8.40
C GLU A 110 -4.47 23.72 -7.66
N GLU A 111 -5.31 22.95 -8.38
CA GLU A 111 -6.42 22.22 -7.82
C GLU A 111 -6.08 20.74 -7.63
N PHE A 112 -6.34 20.22 -6.45
CA PHE A 112 -6.12 18.81 -6.13
C PHE A 112 -7.15 18.27 -5.12
N PHE A 113 -7.28 16.96 -5.09
CA PHE A 113 -7.98 16.22 -4.04
C PHE A 113 -7.27 14.91 -3.74
N SER A 114 -7.42 14.41 -2.52
CA SER A 114 -6.96 13.06 -2.17
C SER A 114 -8.08 12.04 -2.38
N TYR A 115 -7.69 10.80 -2.70
CA TYR A 115 -8.60 9.71 -2.97
C TYR A 115 -8.28 8.53 -2.04
N THR A 116 -9.26 8.10 -1.24
CA THR A 116 -9.14 6.95 -0.34
C THR A 116 -10.48 6.27 -0.16
N GLY A 117 -10.45 4.94 0.01
CA GLY A 117 -11.63 4.12 0.34
C GLY A 117 -11.80 3.88 1.84
N ASP A 118 -10.84 4.27 2.67
CA ASP A 118 -10.87 4.06 4.13
C ASP A 118 -11.40 5.29 4.86
N PHE A 119 -12.31 5.07 5.82
CA PHE A 119 -12.90 6.17 6.59
C PHE A 119 -11.88 6.84 7.50
N ALA A 120 -11.01 6.08 8.16
CA ALA A 120 -10.01 6.62 9.07
C ALA A 120 -8.94 7.41 8.31
N GLU A 121 -8.49 6.91 7.16
CA GLU A 121 -7.60 7.66 6.25
C GLU A 121 -8.29 8.95 5.77
N ARG A 122 -9.55 8.89 5.38
CA ARG A 122 -10.29 10.09 4.94
C ARG A 122 -10.34 11.16 6.03
N LEU A 123 -10.58 10.76 7.29
CA LEU A 123 -10.55 11.70 8.41
C LEU A 123 -9.16 12.31 8.57
N ALA A 124 -8.10 11.51 8.54
CA ALA A 124 -6.72 11.99 8.64
C ALA A 124 -6.35 12.93 7.49
N LEU A 125 -6.68 12.58 6.25
CA LEU A 125 -6.42 13.39 5.06
C LEU A 125 -7.18 14.74 5.10
N ASN A 126 -8.40 14.73 5.64
CA ASN A 126 -9.14 15.97 5.87
C ASN A 126 -8.45 16.86 6.90
N LEU A 127 -7.95 16.29 8.00
CA LEU A 127 -7.18 17.00 9.01
C LEU A 127 -5.85 17.55 8.46
N TYR A 128 -5.26 16.92 7.45
CA TYR A 128 -4.12 17.41 6.68
C TYR A 128 -4.48 18.45 5.61
N ASN A 129 -5.74 18.81 5.47
CA ASN A 129 -6.23 19.70 4.41
C ASN A 129 -5.84 19.19 3.00
N LEU A 130 -6.03 17.90 2.77
CA LEU A 130 -5.78 17.23 1.47
C LEU A 130 -7.06 16.93 0.70
N HIS A 131 -8.18 17.54 1.07
CA HIS A 131 -9.47 17.53 0.38
C HIS A 131 -9.94 16.14 -0.06
N PRO A 132 -10.14 15.17 0.85
CA PRO A 132 -10.45 13.79 0.48
C PRO A 132 -11.82 13.66 -0.17
N LYS A 133 -11.87 13.05 -1.35
CA LYS A 133 -13.10 12.59 -1.99
C LYS A 133 -13.40 11.16 -1.58
N GLN A 134 -14.69 10.87 -1.37
CA GLN A 134 -15.13 9.52 -1.02
C GLN A 134 -15.08 8.62 -2.25
N SER A 135 -14.44 7.45 -2.11
CA SER A 135 -14.51 6.40 -3.09
C SER A 135 -15.52 5.32 -2.72
N ARG A 136 -16.06 4.60 -3.70
CA ARG A 136 -16.72 3.32 -3.42
C ARG A 136 -15.65 2.31 -3.00
N ARG A 137 -15.85 1.65 -1.86
CA ARG A 137 -15.00 0.55 -1.44
C ARG A 137 -15.21 -0.62 -2.41
N LEU A 138 -14.15 -1.05 -3.08
CA LEU A 138 -14.18 -2.23 -3.92
C LEU A 138 -14.01 -3.49 -3.04
N GLU A 139 -14.64 -4.61 -3.43
CA GLU A 139 -14.66 -5.86 -2.66
C GLU A 139 -13.28 -6.50 -2.49
N ILE A 140 -12.38 -6.30 -3.46
CA ILE A 140 -11.03 -6.88 -3.43
C ILE A 140 -10.13 -6.07 -2.50
N SER A 141 -9.71 -6.67 -1.37
CA SER A 141 -8.79 -6.04 -0.43
C SER A 141 -7.41 -6.69 -0.45
N ALA A 142 -6.36 -5.88 -0.30
CA ALA A 142 -4.98 -6.38 -0.15
C ALA A 142 -4.82 -7.30 1.07
N SER A 143 -5.65 -7.16 2.11
CA SER A 143 -5.66 -8.07 3.27
C SER A 143 -6.09 -9.47 2.87
N LYS A 144 -7.14 -9.61 2.06
CA LYS A 144 -7.61 -10.92 1.56
C LYS A 144 -6.56 -11.60 0.69
N VAL A 145 -5.90 -10.84 -0.20
CA VAL A 145 -4.79 -11.36 -1.02
C VAL A 145 -3.68 -11.91 -0.14
N LYS A 146 -3.27 -11.18 0.91
CA LYS A 146 -2.22 -11.62 1.84
C LYS A 146 -2.60 -12.88 2.61
N GLU A 147 -3.83 -12.97 3.13
CA GLU A 147 -4.33 -14.17 3.80
C GLU A 147 -4.17 -15.40 2.90
N LEU A 148 -4.68 -15.33 1.67
CA LEU A 148 -4.59 -16.45 0.71
C LEU A 148 -3.15 -16.81 0.35
N MET A 149 -2.26 -15.82 0.17
CA MET A 149 -0.84 -16.07 -0.07
C MET A 149 -0.16 -16.75 1.13
N TYR A 150 -0.46 -16.31 2.36
CA TYR A 150 0.12 -16.89 3.57
C TYR A 150 -0.37 -18.32 3.81
N ASP A 151 -1.64 -18.59 3.58
CA ASP A 151 -2.21 -19.93 3.68
C ASP A 151 -1.55 -20.88 2.66
N GLU A 152 -1.36 -20.44 1.41
CA GLU A 152 -0.65 -21.20 0.40
C GLU A 152 0.81 -21.46 0.79
N ALA A 153 1.52 -20.45 1.30
CA ALA A 153 2.92 -20.59 1.72
C ALA A 153 3.09 -21.57 2.89
N LEU A 154 2.14 -21.58 3.83
CA LEU A 154 2.15 -22.52 4.96
C LEU A 154 1.82 -23.95 4.51
N THR A 155 0.83 -24.12 3.64
CA THR A 155 0.42 -25.44 3.12
C THR A 155 1.53 -26.10 2.28
N LYS A 156 2.16 -25.34 1.36
CA LYS A 156 3.28 -25.87 0.54
C LYS A 156 4.47 -26.33 1.38
N ASN A 157 4.75 -25.69 2.51
CA ASN A 157 5.82 -26.10 3.41
C ASN A 157 5.49 -27.41 4.12
N ILE A 158 4.23 -27.67 4.51
CA ILE A 158 3.80 -28.93 5.12
C ILE A 158 3.92 -30.08 4.11
N SER A 159 3.52 -29.87 2.85
CA SER A 159 3.62 -30.86 1.78
C SER A 159 5.08 -31.21 1.43
N ARG A 160 6.01 -30.27 1.52
CA ARG A 160 7.45 -30.52 1.33
C ARG A 160 8.08 -31.33 2.47
N SER A 161 7.55 -31.25 3.68
CA SER A 161 8.04 -32.05 4.83
C SER A 161 7.50 -33.48 4.84
N ASN A 162 6.36 -33.72 4.19
CA ASN A 162 5.69 -35.00 4.08
C ASN A 162 5.83 -35.56 2.65
N SER A 163 6.93 -36.23 2.33
CA SER A 163 7.37 -36.67 1.00
C SER A 163 6.45 -37.71 0.30
N LYS A 164 5.16 -37.79 0.57
CA LYS A 164 4.22 -38.77 0.01
C LYS A 164 2.90 -38.19 -0.56
N GLN A 165 2.73 -36.87 -0.63
CA GLN A 165 1.54 -36.31 -1.28
C GLN A 165 1.95 -35.55 -2.54
N THR A 166 1.40 -36.00 -3.69
CA THR A 166 1.42 -35.25 -4.94
C THR A 166 0.87 -33.84 -4.70
N PRO A 167 1.53 -32.77 -5.20
CA PRO A 167 0.98 -31.44 -5.13
C PRO A 167 -0.38 -31.46 -5.86
N THR A 168 -1.46 -31.33 -5.12
CA THR A 168 -2.72 -30.94 -5.73
C THR A 168 -2.46 -29.54 -6.34
N ASP A 169 -2.58 -29.45 -7.63
CA ASP A 169 -2.51 -28.24 -8.44
C ASP A 169 -3.74 -27.36 -8.12
N GLY A 170 -3.82 -26.96 -6.83
CA GLY A 170 -4.82 -26.03 -6.34
C GLY A 170 -4.47 -24.68 -6.91
N MET A 171 -5.25 -24.26 -7.91
CA MET A 171 -5.19 -22.94 -8.54
C MET A 171 -5.03 -21.89 -7.43
N SER A 172 -3.93 -21.13 -7.46
CA SER A 172 -3.61 -20.13 -6.43
C SER A 172 -4.63 -18.99 -6.48
N VAL A 173 -5.69 -19.10 -5.69
CA VAL A 173 -6.88 -18.21 -5.71
C VAL A 173 -6.52 -16.73 -5.55
N TRP A 174 -5.41 -16.40 -4.88
CA TRP A 174 -4.97 -15.01 -4.75
C TRP A 174 -4.55 -14.39 -6.11
N LYS A 175 -4.15 -15.21 -7.10
CA LYS A 175 -3.74 -14.71 -8.43
C LYS A 175 -4.89 -14.06 -9.18
N ASP A 176 -6.13 -14.51 -8.95
CA ASP A 176 -7.31 -13.91 -9.56
C ASP A 176 -7.61 -12.50 -9.03
N LEU A 177 -7.06 -12.16 -7.87
CA LEU A 177 -7.27 -10.88 -7.20
C LEU A 177 -6.23 -9.81 -7.56
N VAL A 178 -5.19 -10.18 -8.30
CA VAL A 178 -4.13 -9.29 -8.80
C VAL A 178 -3.98 -9.45 -10.31
N SER A 179 -3.30 -8.53 -10.98
CA SER A 179 -2.97 -8.72 -12.41
C SER A 179 -1.83 -9.75 -12.57
N ASP A 180 -1.70 -10.32 -13.77
CA ASP A 180 -0.65 -11.29 -14.07
C ASP A 180 0.75 -10.72 -13.84
N HIS A 181 0.94 -9.44 -14.17
CA HIS A 181 2.19 -8.72 -13.90
C HIS A 181 2.51 -8.72 -12.40
N VAL A 182 1.56 -8.34 -11.56
CA VAL A 182 1.73 -8.34 -10.09
C VAL A 182 1.92 -9.76 -9.56
N ALA A 183 1.18 -10.74 -10.08
CA ALA A 183 1.34 -12.15 -9.69
C ALA A 183 2.76 -12.66 -9.99
N ASN A 184 3.32 -12.30 -11.15
CA ASN A 184 4.70 -12.65 -11.50
C ASN A 184 5.72 -12.03 -10.54
N ILE A 185 5.57 -10.75 -10.19
CA ILE A 185 6.45 -10.09 -9.23
C ILE A 185 6.36 -10.76 -7.85
N ILE A 186 5.16 -11.08 -7.38
CA ILE A 186 4.96 -11.79 -6.11
C ILE A 186 5.66 -13.17 -6.16
N ASN A 187 5.49 -13.93 -7.24
CA ASN A 187 6.11 -15.23 -7.40
C ASN A 187 7.66 -15.14 -7.36
N HIS A 188 8.26 -14.15 -8.04
CA HIS A 188 9.71 -13.93 -7.98
C HIS A 188 10.21 -13.55 -6.59
N ASN A 189 9.35 -12.95 -5.78
CA ASN A 189 9.64 -12.53 -4.41
C ASN A 189 8.94 -13.43 -3.36
N TRP A 190 8.64 -14.69 -3.69
CA TRP A 190 7.86 -15.59 -2.85
C TRP A 190 8.49 -15.85 -1.47
N SER A 191 9.81 -15.75 -1.36
CA SER A 191 10.52 -15.84 -0.08
C SER A 191 10.06 -14.80 0.95
N ILE A 192 9.63 -13.61 0.50
CA ILE A 192 9.04 -12.58 1.36
C ILE A 192 7.70 -13.07 1.93
N VAL A 193 6.87 -13.69 1.08
CA VAL A 193 5.58 -14.27 1.51
C VAL A 193 5.82 -15.37 2.55
N GLU A 194 6.74 -16.31 2.28
CA GLU A 194 7.09 -17.39 3.21
C GLU A 194 7.63 -16.87 4.54
N LYS A 195 8.47 -15.83 4.51
CA LYS A 195 8.99 -15.17 5.71
C LYS A 195 7.84 -14.63 6.57
N PHE A 196 6.97 -13.81 5.98
CA PHE A 196 5.91 -13.15 6.75
C PHE A 196 4.73 -14.06 7.08
N ALA A 197 4.50 -15.16 6.33
CA ALA A 197 3.53 -16.18 6.70
C ALA A 197 3.81 -16.80 8.08
N ARG A 198 5.08 -16.96 8.43
CA ARG A 198 5.53 -17.56 9.71
C ARG A 198 5.68 -16.56 10.85
N MET A 199 5.68 -15.26 10.53
CA MET A 199 5.85 -14.21 11.54
C MET A 199 4.53 -13.85 12.19
N LYS A 200 4.57 -13.55 13.50
CA LYS A 200 3.47 -12.88 14.18
C LYS A 200 3.35 -11.44 13.64
N ASP A 201 2.11 -11.00 13.39
CA ASP A 201 1.89 -9.61 12.98
C ASP A 201 2.27 -8.65 14.10
N ARG A 202 3.09 -7.67 13.77
CA ARG A 202 3.57 -6.60 14.65
C ARG A 202 3.06 -5.25 14.19
N THR A 203 1.76 -5.17 13.93
CA THR A 203 1.09 -3.91 13.64
C THR A 203 0.15 -3.53 14.78
N VAL A 204 0.08 -2.22 15.02
CA VAL A 204 -0.87 -1.62 15.97
C VAL A 204 -1.80 -0.69 15.22
N LYS A 205 -2.99 -0.49 15.77
CA LYS A 205 -4.00 0.39 15.20
C LYS A 205 -4.13 1.64 16.07
N ILE A 206 -3.85 2.81 15.48
CA ILE A 206 -3.95 4.11 16.16
C ILE A 206 -4.88 4.99 15.32
N MET A 207 -5.93 5.52 15.92
CA MET A 207 -6.96 6.33 15.24
C MET A 207 -7.54 5.66 13.97
N GLY A 208 -7.66 4.32 13.99
CA GLY A 208 -8.14 3.55 12.85
C GLY A 208 -7.09 3.15 11.81
N MET A 209 -5.94 3.80 11.77
CA MET A 209 -4.83 3.52 10.86
C MET A 209 -3.88 2.47 11.43
N LYS A 210 -3.29 1.64 10.57
CA LYS A 210 -2.33 0.59 10.95
C LYS A 210 -0.89 1.10 10.83
N PHE A 211 -0.09 0.88 11.88
CA PHE A 211 1.34 1.23 11.94
C PHE A 211 2.17 0.03 12.39
N PRO A 212 3.43 -0.12 11.94
CA PRO A 212 4.37 -1.06 12.54
C PRO A 212 4.61 -0.71 14.01
N ALA A 213 4.52 -1.72 14.90
CA ALA A 213 4.70 -1.49 16.34
C ALA A 213 6.10 -0.98 16.70
N GLU A 214 7.12 -1.42 15.95
CA GLU A 214 8.53 -1.05 16.17
C GLU A 214 8.84 0.45 16.04
N GLY A 215 8.00 1.22 15.36
CA GLY A 215 8.21 2.64 15.13
C GLY A 215 7.25 3.54 15.90
N ILE A 216 6.44 3.01 16.82
CA ILE A 216 5.46 3.82 17.55
C ILE A 216 6.15 4.75 18.55
N LEU A 217 7.05 4.21 19.35
CA LEU A 217 7.81 4.93 20.36
C LEU A 217 9.30 4.85 20.05
N HIS A 218 10.08 5.80 20.59
CA HIS A 218 11.53 5.63 20.66
C HIS A 218 11.84 4.43 21.57
N SER A 219 12.49 3.43 21.03
CA SER A 219 13.15 2.37 21.80
C SER A 219 14.57 2.79 22.10
#